data_5f4653f4879fed891542ae276a464125
#
_entry.id   5f4653f4879fed891542ae276a464125
#
_cell.length_a   1.000
_cell.length_b   1.000
_cell.length_c   1.000
_cell.angle_alpha   90.00
_cell.angle_beta   90.00
_cell.angle_gamma   90.00
#
_symmetry.space_group_name_H-M   'P 1'
#
loop_
_entity.id
_entity.type
_entity.pdbx_description
1 polymer ?
#
loop_
_entity_poly.entity_id
_entity_poly.type
_entity_poly.pdbx_seq_one_letter_code
_entity_poly.pdbx_strand_id
1 'polypeptide(L)'
;MGVRVGVVGATGQVGAVMRKLLEERDFPADEVRFFASARSAGKTLPWRGGEIVVEDTETADPTGLDIALFSAGATMSRVQAPRFAAAGVTVIDNSSAWRKDPEVPLVVSEVNPEATRNLPKGIIANPNCTTMAAMPVLKPLHDVAGLQRLIVSSYQAVSGSGLAGVAELATQIRAVAADAEKLVHDGSAVEFPAPNKYVAPIAFDVIPLAGALVDDGSFETDEDQKLRNESRKILGLPDLLVSGTCVRVPVFTGHSLSMNAEFAEPISVEQARELLGKAPGVRLVDVPTPLAAAGQDDSLVGRIRQDPGAPNGRGLALFISGDNLRKGAALNTIQIAEVLLNNR
;
A
#
# COMPACT_ATOMS: atom_id res chain seq x y z
N MET A 1 21.05 1.07 22.44
CA MET A 1 20.29 2.31 22.61
C MET A 1 19.09 2.22 21.73
N GLY A 2 17.92 2.52 22.25
CA GLY A 2 16.71 2.59 21.43
C GLY A 2 16.75 3.82 20.52
N VAL A 3 15.71 4.00 19.72
CA VAL A 3 15.60 5.09 18.75
C VAL A 3 14.47 6.04 19.11
N ARG A 4 14.59 7.29 18.67
CA ARG A 4 13.55 8.30 18.81
C ARG A 4 12.76 8.38 17.51
N VAL A 5 11.46 8.11 17.59
CA VAL A 5 10.59 7.93 16.42
C VAL A 5 9.52 9.02 16.35
N GLY A 6 9.38 9.65 15.19
CA GLY A 6 8.25 10.52 14.87
C GLY A 6 7.19 9.81 14.02
N VAL A 7 5.91 9.92 14.34
CA VAL A 7 4.81 9.47 13.48
C VAL A 7 4.09 10.71 12.95
N VAL A 8 4.27 11.00 11.67
CA VAL A 8 3.69 12.18 10.99
C VAL A 8 2.43 11.77 10.25
N GLY A 9 1.32 12.43 10.57
CA GLY A 9 -0.03 12.01 10.19
C GLY A 9 -0.65 11.04 11.19
N ALA A 10 -0.22 11.10 12.46
CA ALA A 10 -0.59 10.18 13.53
C ALA A 10 -2.10 10.04 13.79
N THR A 11 -2.89 11.04 13.42
CA THR A 11 -4.36 11.07 13.56
C THR A 11 -5.12 10.45 12.38
N GLY A 12 -4.40 10.10 11.28
CA GLY A 12 -4.98 9.48 10.09
C GLY A 12 -5.18 7.96 10.24
N GLN A 13 -5.87 7.32 9.27
CA GLN A 13 -6.10 5.87 9.28
C GLN A 13 -4.79 5.07 9.31
N VAL A 14 -3.84 5.36 8.41
CA VAL A 14 -2.55 4.69 8.36
C VAL A 14 -1.71 5.03 9.60
N GLY A 15 -1.73 6.29 10.06
CA GLY A 15 -1.05 6.71 11.30
C GLY A 15 -1.53 5.93 12.53
N ALA A 16 -2.84 5.65 12.62
CA ALA A 16 -3.40 4.82 13.68
C ALA A 16 -2.87 3.37 13.61
N VAL A 17 -2.76 2.80 12.40
CA VAL A 17 -2.18 1.47 12.19
C VAL A 17 -0.68 1.47 12.51
N MET A 18 0.08 2.52 12.14
CA MET A 18 1.49 2.67 12.50
C MET A 18 1.69 2.64 14.03
N ARG A 19 0.92 3.44 14.77
CA ARG A 19 0.99 3.47 16.24
C ARG A 19 0.74 2.08 16.84
N LYS A 20 -0.33 1.42 16.38
CA LYS A 20 -0.68 0.06 16.80
C LYS A 20 0.44 -0.95 16.49
N LEU A 21 1.02 -0.90 15.29
CA LEU A 21 2.09 -1.80 14.87
C LEU A 21 3.40 -1.58 15.64
N LEU A 22 3.75 -0.34 15.96
CA LEU A 22 4.91 -0.05 16.81
C LEU A 22 4.77 -0.69 18.20
N GLU A 23 3.54 -0.74 18.75
CA GLU A 23 3.24 -1.44 20.00
C GLU A 23 3.23 -2.97 19.83
N GLU A 24 2.50 -3.50 18.83
CA GLU A 24 2.37 -4.94 18.59
C GLU A 24 3.72 -5.63 18.31
N ARG A 25 4.63 -4.91 17.66
CA ARG A 25 5.97 -5.42 17.30
C ARG A 25 7.03 -5.12 18.35
N ASP A 26 6.63 -4.55 19.47
CA ASP A 26 7.54 -4.10 20.52
C ASP A 26 8.76 -3.32 19.96
N PHE A 27 8.45 -2.41 19.02
CA PHE A 27 9.49 -1.63 18.33
C PHE A 27 10.36 -0.89 19.37
N PRO A 28 11.71 -0.96 19.28
CA PRO A 28 12.64 -0.47 20.31
C PRO A 28 12.78 1.06 20.29
N ALA A 29 11.66 1.77 20.46
CA ALA A 29 11.63 3.22 20.56
C ALA A 29 11.80 3.66 22.02
N ASP A 30 12.87 4.45 22.29
CA ASP A 30 13.08 5.11 23.58
C ASP A 30 12.11 6.29 23.75
N GLU A 31 11.81 6.98 22.63
CA GLU A 31 10.89 8.11 22.60
C GLU A 31 10.03 8.04 21.33
N VAL A 32 8.76 8.37 21.45
CA VAL A 32 7.84 8.51 20.32
C VAL A 32 7.16 9.88 20.39
N ARG A 33 7.15 10.59 19.25
CA ARG A 33 6.43 11.86 19.07
C ARG A 33 5.39 11.74 17.98
N PHE A 34 4.23 12.35 18.17
CA PHE A 34 3.14 12.34 17.21
C PHE A 34 2.94 13.71 16.57
N PHE A 35 2.87 13.73 15.24
CA PHE A 35 2.71 14.94 14.47
C PHE A 35 1.46 14.84 13.57
N ALA A 36 0.73 15.94 13.44
CA ALA A 36 -0.38 16.07 12.51
C ALA A 36 -0.54 17.53 12.07
N SER A 37 -1.59 17.84 11.29
CA SER A 37 -1.90 19.21 10.91
C SER A 37 -2.32 20.06 12.13
N ALA A 38 -2.22 21.36 12.03
CA ALA A 38 -2.65 22.33 13.05
C ALA A 38 -4.05 22.07 13.64
N ARG A 39 -5.00 21.53 12.83
CA ARG A 39 -6.34 21.15 13.32
C ARG A 39 -6.34 20.03 14.37
N SER A 40 -5.30 19.23 14.39
CA SER A 40 -5.17 18.10 15.30
C SER A 40 -4.09 18.31 16.37
N ALA A 41 -3.30 19.36 16.26
CA ALA A 41 -2.32 19.75 17.26
C ALA A 41 -3.01 20.01 18.62
N GLY A 42 -2.36 19.60 19.70
CA GLY A 42 -2.90 19.67 21.07
C GLY A 42 -3.83 18.55 21.47
N LYS A 43 -4.31 17.71 20.55
CA LYS A 43 -5.05 16.48 20.89
C LYS A 43 -4.08 15.46 21.50
N THR A 44 -4.58 14.61 22.41
CA THR A 44 -3.83 13.49 22.94
C THR A 44 -4.19 12.20 22.21
N LEU A 45 -3.22 11.32 22.01
CA LEU A 45 -3.40 9.99 21.47
C LEU A 45 -2.79 8.95 22.41
N PRO A 46 -3.44 7.78 22.59
CA PRO A 46 -2.93 6.73 23.45
C PRO A 46 -1.63 6.14 22.92
N TRP A 47 -0.71 5.83 23.84
CA TRP A 47 0.56 5.18 23.57
C TRP A 47 1.09 4.44 24.80
N ARG A 48 1.28 3.10 24.72
CA ARG A 48 1.86 2.22 25.78
C ARG A 48 1.31 2.49 27.18
N GLY A 49 -0.02 2.60 27.30
CA GLY A 49 -0.71 2.84 28.56
C GLY A 49 -0.70 4.30 29.08
N GLY A 50 -0.06 5.21 28.35
CA GLY A 50 -0.10 6.65 28.56
C GLY A 50 -0.71 7.39 27.37
N GLU A 51 -0.47 8.69 27.30
CA GLU A 51 -0.93 9.57 26.21
C GLU A 51 0.21 10.45 25.72
N ILE A 52 0.25 10.71 24.40
CA ILE A 52 1.18 11.64 23.78
C ILE A 52 0.37 12.77 23.16
N VAL A 53 0.80 14.01 23.41
CA VAL A 53 0.23 15.20 22.77
C VAL A 53 0.69 15.29 21.32
N VAL A 54 -0.24 15.50 20.40
CA VAL A 54 0.03 15.68 18.98
C VAL A 54 0.60 17.08 18.73
N GLU A 55 1.74 17.13 18.07
CA GLU A 55 2.40 18.36 17.66
C GLU A 55 1.97 18.79 16.26
N ASP A 56 2.06 20.08 15.97
CA ASP A 56 1.84 20.60 14.62
C ASP A 56 3.05 20.29 13.73
N THR A 57 2.84 19.50 12.68
CA THR A 57 3.90 19.09 11.74
C THR A 57 4.64 20.28 11.13
N GLU A 58 3.97 21.41 10.90
CA GLU A 58 4.56 22.57 10.21
C GLU A 58 5.49 23.38 11.11
N THR A 59 5.20 23.47 12.40
CA THR A 59 5.90 24.35 13.34
C THR A 59 6.79 23.62 14.33
N ALA A 60 6.53 22.34 14.61
CA ALA A 60 7.33 21.56 15.55
C ALA A 60 8.78 21.37 15.06
N ASP A 61 9.72 21.42 15.98
CA ASP A 61 11.14 21.12 15.72
C ASP A 61 11.36 19.59 15.69
N PRO A 62 11.79 18.98 14.56
CA PRO A 62 12.07 17.56 14.47
C PRO A 62 13.45 17.17 15.03
N THR A 63 14.27 18.12 15.45
CA THR A 63 15.61 17.86 15.99
C THR A 63 15.55 16.83 17.11
N GLY A 64 16.48 15.91 17.07
CA GLY A 64 16.58 14.85 18.07
C GLY A 64 15.83 13.56 17.71
N LEU A 65 15.00 13.53 16.69
CA LEU A 65 14.47 12.28 16.15
C LEU A 65 15.54 11.53 15.34
N ASP A 66 15.46 10.21 15.35
CA ASP A 66 16.29 9.34 14.50
C ASP A 66 15.56 8.94 13.22
N ILE A 67 14.27 8.60 13.34
CA ILE A 67 13.42 8.13 12.24
C ILE A 67 12.07 8.84 12.30
N ALA A 68 11.52 9.21 11.15
CA ALA A 68 10.16 9.73 11.05
C ALA A 68 9.34 8.93 10.01
N LEU A 69 8.20 8.40 10.45
CA LEU A 69 7.25 7.62 9.67
C LEU A 69 6.16 8.56 9.16
N PHE A 70 6.17 8.86 7.85
CA PHE A 70 5.26 9.84 7.24
C PHE A 70 4.04 9.17 6.61
N SER A 71 2.86 9.66 6.98
CA SER A 71 1.58 9.34 6.31
C SER A 71 0.65 10.55 6.32
N ALA A 72 1.12 11.67 5.77
CA ALA A 72 0.42 12.96 5.79
C ALA A 72 0.00 13.47 4.39
N GLY A 73 0.10 12.60 3.36
CA GLY A 73 -0.20 12.93 1.98
C GLY A 73 0.95 13.64 1.25
N ALA A 74 0.90 13.61 -0.09
CA ALA A 74 2.02 14.03 -0.94
C ALA A 74 2.36 15.52 -0.81
N THR A 75 1.37 16.39 -0.68
CA THR A 75 1.60 17.83 -0.55
C THR A 75 2.37 18.17 0.72
N MET A 76 1.95 17.62 1.85
CA MET A 76 2.63 17.80 3.14
C MET A 76 4.03 17.19 3.10
N SER A 77 4.17 15.99 2.55
CA SER A 77 5.46 15.31 2.48
C SER A 77 6.49 16.07 1.64
N ARG A 78 6.11 16.64 0.48
CA ARG A 78 7.04 17.46 -0.33
C ARG A 78 7.66 18.63 0.44
N VAL A 79 6.92 19.19 1.38
CA VAL A 79 7.38 20.35 2.18
C VAL A 79 8.12 19.86 3.43
N GLN A 80 7.56 18.91 4.15
CA GLN A 80 8.04 18.57 5.49
C GLN A 80 9.11 17.48 5.51
N ALA A 81 9.09 16.51 4.59
CA ALA A 81 10.09 15.45 4.59
C ALA A 81 11.54 15.99 4.41
N PRO A 82 11.81 16.94 3.48
CA PRO A 82 13.14 17.56 3.40
C PRO A 82 13.53 18.33 4.66
N ARG A 83 12.57 18.98 5.35
CA ARG A 83 12.84 19.70 6.60
C ARG A 83 13.27 18.74 7.72
N PHE A 84 12.58 17.59 7.83
CA PHE A 84 12.98 16.55 8.80
C PHE A 84 14.34 15.94 8.43
N ALA A 85 14.56 15.65 7.15
CA ALA A 85 15.84 15.12 6.68
C ALA A 85 17.01 16.10 6.93
N ALA A 86 16.79 17.41 6.72
CA ALA A 86 17.78 18.44 7.02
C ALA A 86 18.12 18.55 8.50
N ALA A 87 17.22 18.14 9.41
CA ALA A 87 17.46 18.02 10.84
C ALA A 87 18.18 16.72 11.24
N GLY A 88 18.61 15.91 10.28
CA GLY A 88 19.31 14.63 10.50
C GLY A 88 18.38 13.43 10.71
N VAL A 89 17.09 13.57 10.48
CA VAL A 89 16.08 12.52 10.65
C VAL A 89 15.98 11.68 9.39
N THR A 90 16.04 10.35 9.47
CA THR A 90 15.70 9.49 8.33
C THR A 90 14.19 9.43 8.17
N VAL A 91 13.68 9.86 7.02
CA VAL A 91 12.25 9.87 6.72
C VAL A 91 11.84 8.64 5.92
N ILE A 92 10.78 7.94 6.35
CA ILE A 92 10.14 6.86 5.59
C ILE A 92 8.73 7.32 5.22
N ASP A 93 8.49 7.59 3.93
CA ASP A 93 7.28 8.26 3.45
C ASP A 93 6.33 7.33 2.68
N ASN A 94 5.09 7.23 3.19
CA ASN A 94 4.02 6.46 2.53
C ASN A 94 3.31 7.21 1.40
N SER A 95 3.56 8.49 1.24
CA SER A 95 2.92 9.25 0.17
C SER A 95 3.51 8.94 -1.22
N SER A 96 2.87 9.44 -2.26
CA SER A 96 3.40 9.34 -3.63
C SER A 96 4.47 10.39 -3.96
N ALA A 97 4.83 11.26 -3.02
CA ALA A 97 5.67 12.43 -3.26
C ALA A 97 7.04 12.09 -3.87
N TRP A 98 7.66 11.02 -3.38
CA TRP A 98 9.07 10.70 -3.64
C TRP A 98 9.29 9.44 -4.47
N ARG A 99 8.24 8.65 -4.75
CA ARG A 99 8.36 7.36 -5.40
C ARG A 99 9.01 7.40 -6.78
N LYS A 100 8.78 8.50 -7.53
CA LYS A 100 9.36 8.72 -8.87
C LYS A 100 10.75 9.38 -8.85
N ASP A 101 11.18 9.90 -7.71
CA ASP A 101 12.49 10.57 -7.58
C ASP A 101 13.61 9.53 -7.68
N PRO A 102 14.57 9.68 -8.62
CA PRO A 102 15.64 8.71 -8.80
C PRO A 102 16.64 8.66 -7.64
N GLU A 103 16.75 9.72 -6.86
CA GLU A 103 17.64 9.79 -5.69
C GLU A 103 16.96 9.32 -4.38
N VAL A 104 15.67 8.94 -4.44
CA VAL A 104 14.94 8.40 -3.29
C VAL A 104 14.65 6.93 -3.54
N PRO A 105 15.19 6.00 -2.74
CA PRO A 105 14.90 4.58 -2.91
C PRO A 105 13.42 4.30 -2.62
N LEU A 106 12.84 3.41 -3.42
CA LEU A 106 11.49 2.87 -3.23
C LEU A 106 11.63 1.45 -2.70
N VAL A 107 11.25 1.23 -1.44
CA VAL A 107 11.67 0.03 -0.70
C VAL A 107 10.48 -0.84 -0.29
N VAL A 108 10.61 -2.12 -0.56
CA VAL A 108 9.83 -3.21 0.02
C VAL A 108 10.79 -4.05 0.85
N SER A 109 10.59 -4.11 2.15
CA SER A 109 11.53 -4.72 3.10
C SER A 109 11.88 -6.19 2.80
N GLU A 110 10.94 -6.94 2.22
CA GLU A 110 11.12 -8.34 1.84
C GLU A 110 11.74 -8.53 0.44
N VAL A 111 11.93 -7.44 -0.34
CA VAL A 111 12.29 -7.51 -1.76
C VAL A 111 13.64 -6.88 -2.06
N ASN A 112 13.84 -5.65 -1.62
CA ASN A 112 15.03 -4.84 -1.92
C ASN A 112 15.52 -4.03 -0.68
N PRO A 113 15.71 -4.67 0.50
CA PRO A 113 16.12 -3.98 1.73
C PRO A 113 17.49 -3.30 1.60
N GLU A 114 18.37 -3.79 0.74
CA GLU A 114 19.69 -3.20 0.46
C GLU A 114 19.62 -1.77 -0.07
N ALA A 115 18.51 -1.38 -0.70
CA ALA A 115 18.29 -0.01 -1.18
C ALA A 115 18.27 1.03 -0.04
N THR A 116 18.10 0.60 1.21
CA THR A 116 18.16 1.47 2.39
C THR A 116 19.58 1.92 2.74
N ARG A 117 20.62 1.36 2.13
CA ARG A 117 22.02 1.68 2.45
C ARG A 117 22.50 3.01 1.85
N ASN A 118 21.80 3.52 0.84
CA ASN A 118 22.16 4.79 0.19
C ASN A 118 20.97 5.73 0.16
N LEU A 119 21.01 6.78 0.96
CA LEU A 119 19.92 7.74 1.17
C LEU A 119 20.39 9.18 0.90
N PRO A 120 20.64 9.56 -0.37
CA PRO A 120 21.17 10.88 -0.71
C PRO A 120 20.33 12.04 -0.16
N LYS A 121 19.02 11.85 -0.05
CA LYS A 121 18.09 12.86 0.47
C LYS A 121 17.61 12.60 1.90
N GLY A 122 18.14 11.56 2.57
CA GLY A 122 17.65 11.16 3.90
C GLY A 122 16.18 10.67 3.90
N ILE A 123 15.63 10.36 2.72
CA ILE A 123 14.23 9.95 2.53
C ILE A 123 14.18 8.58 1.87
N ILE A 124 13.29 7.73 2.36
CA ILE A 124 12.92 6.43 1.78
C ILE A 124 11.44 6.51 1.39
N ALA A 125 11.08 6.13 0.17
CA ALA A 125 9.70 6.02 -0.26
C ALA A 125 9.14 4.61 0.00
N ASN A 126 7.93 4.56 0.55
CA ASN A 126 7.12 3.36 0.67
C ASN A 126 6.20 3.25 -0.55
N PRO A 127 6.05 2.09 -1.20
CA PRO A 127 5.28 1.96 -2.43
C PRO A 127 3.78 2.10 -2.23
N ASN A 128 3.06 2.14 -3.36
CA ASN A 128 1.61 2.06 -3.40
C ASN A 128 1.13 0.73 -2.82
N CYS A 129 -0.06 0.73 -2.20
CA CYS A 129 -0.59 -0.42 -1.48
C CYS A 129 -0.84 -1.64 -2.38
N THR A 130 -1.22 -1.46 -3.65
CA THR A 130 -1.37 -2.57 -4.61
C THR A 130 -0.02 -3.12 -5.02
N THR A 131 0.96 -2.25 -5.30
CA THR A 131 2.34 -2.65 -5.59
C THR A 131 2.94 -3.40 -4.41
N MET A 132 2.75 -2.89 -3.19
CA MET A 132 3.26 -3.52 -1.97
C MET A 132 2.74 -4.95 -1.78
N ALA A 133 1.45 -5.20 -2.05
CA ALA A 133 0.88 -6.54 -1.94
C ALA A 133 1.46 -7.52 -2.99
N ALA A 134 1.85 -7.03 -4.16
CA ALA A 134 2.33 -7.84 -5.28
C ALA A 134 3.83 -8.17 -5.21
N MET A 135 4.66 -7.25 -4.75
CA MET A 135 6.12 -7.38 -4.88
C MET A 135 6.73 -8.57 -4.14
N PRO A 136 6.35 -8.90 -2.89
CA PRO A 136 6.84 -10.09 -2.20
C PRO A 136 6.46 -11.41 -2.90
N VAL A 137 5.36 -11.40 -3.67
CA VAL A 137 4.90 -12.55 -4.47
C VAL A 137 5.69 -12.67 -5.79
N LEU A 138 5.93 -11.55 -6.46
CA LEU A 138 6.57 -11.55 -7.77
C LEU A 138 8.09 -11.77 -7.70
N LYS A 139 8.75 -11.28 -6.65
CA LYS A 139 10.21 -11.37 -6.51
C LYS A 139 10.74 -12.80 -6.57
N PRO A 140 10.26 -13.76 -5.74
CA PRO A 140 10.78 -15.12 -5.81
C PRO A 140 10.48 -15.83 -7.14
N LEU A 141 9.38 -15.52 -7.79
CA LEU A 141 9.04 -16.04 -9.11
C LEU A 141 9.96 -15.45 -10.19
N HIS A 142 10.24 -14.14 -10.09
CA HIS A 142 11.17 -13.45 -10.99
C HIS A 142 12.58 -14.02 -10.87
N ASP A 143 13.07 -14.23 -9.67
CA ASP A 143 14.45 -14.71 -9.44
C ASP A 143 14.72 -16.08 -10.06
N VAL A 144 13.69 -16.89 -10.23
CA VAL A 144 13.80 -18.24 -10.81
C VAL A 144 13.48 -18.26 -12.30
N ALA A 145 12.43 -17.53 -12.72
CA ALA A 145 11.90 -17.68 -14.08
C ALA A 145 12.02 -16.41 -14.95
N GLY A 146 12.49 -15.27 -14.41
CA GLY A 146 12.70 -14.04 -15.17
C GLY A 146 11.38 -13.40 -15.62
N LEU A 147 10.73 -12.62 -14.75
CA LEU A 147 9.48 -11.93 -15.06
C LEU A 147 9.65 -10.95 -16.23
N GLN A 148 8.79 -11.05 -17.25
CA GLN A 148 8.84 -10.22 -18.47
C GLN A 148 7.59 -9.36 -18.65
N ARG A 149 6.42 -9.85 -18.26
CA ARG A 149 5.15 -9.15 -18.45
C ARG A 149 4.17 -9.42 -17.32
N LEU A 150 3.39 -8.38 -16.98
CA LEU A 150 2.28 -8.44 -16.04
C LEU A 150 1.01 -7.85 -16.67
N ILE A 151 -0.09 -8.57 -16.53
CA ILE A 151 -1.44 -8.04 -16.72
C ILE A 151 -2.10 -8.10 -15.35
N VAL A 152 -2.60 -6.97 -14.86
CA VAL A 152 -3.13 -6.86 -13.49
C VAL A 152 -4.45 -6.12 -13.49
N SER A 153 -5.49 -6.73 -12.93
CA SER A 153 -6.71 -6.01 -12.53
C SER A 153 -6.75 -5.94 -11.01
N SER A 154 -6.86 -4.72 -10.46
CA SER A 154 -6.97 -4.53 -9.02
C SER A 154 -8.43 -4.43 -8.58
N TYR A 155 -8.71 -4.87 -7.37
CA TYR A 155 -9.99 -4.73 -6.66
C TYR A 155 -9.70 -3.98 -5.37
N GLN A 156 -9.84 -2.63 -5.43
CA GLN A 156 -9.35 -1.76 -4.36
C GLN A 156 -10.47 -1.34 -3.41
N ALA A 157 -10.31 -1.63 -2.14
CA ALA A 157 -11.21 -1.24 -1.07
C ALA A 157 -11.27 0.29 -0.90
N VAL A 158 -12.39 0.79 -0.38
CA VAL A 158 -12.64 2.23 -0.18
C VAL A 158 -11.74 2.86 0.87
N SER A 159 -11.17 2.11 1.81
CA SER A 159 -10.20 2.61 2.80
C SER A 159 -8.95 3.22 2.15
N GLY A 160 -8.57 2.77 0.94
CA GLY A 160 -7.50 3.37 0.15
C GLY A 160 -7.79 4.82 -0.28
N SER A 161 -9.06 5.23 -0.27
CA SER A 161 -9.49 6.63 -0.51
C SER A 161 -9.64 7.44 0.80
N GLY A 162 -9.23 6.90 1.93
CA GLY A 162 -9.32 7.52 3.24
C GLY A 162 -10.71 7.42 3.87
N LEU A 163 -10.89 8.11 5.01
CA LEU A 163 -12.16 8.10 5.76
C LEU A 163 -13.36 8.54 4.94
N ALA A 164 -13.18 9.44 3.97
CA ALA A 164 -14.26 9.90 3.10
C ALA A 164 -14.83 8.76 2.25
N GLY A 165 -13.97 7.92 1.66
CA GLY A 165 -14.41 6.74 0.90
C GLY A 165 -15.16 5.73 1.76
N VAL A 166 -14.67 5.48 2.98
CA VAL A 166 -15.33 4.60 3.95
C VAL A 166 -16.71 5.13 4.33
N ALA A 167 -16.81 6.43 4.62
CA ALA A 167 -18.08 7.07 4.99
C ALA A 167 -19.10 7.05 3.85
N GLU A 168 -18.64 7.28 2.61
CA GLU A 168 -19.51 7.26 1.43
C GLU A 168 -20.11 5.87 1.20
N LEU A 169 -19.28 4.82 1.17
CA LEU A 169 -19.77 3.44 1.04
C LEU A 169 -20.77 3.10 2.16
N ALA A 170 -20.42 3.40 3.42
CA ALA A 170 -21.29 3.10 4.55
C ALA A 170 -22.63 3.83 4.48
N THR A 171 -22.63 5.09 4.04
CA THR A 171 -23.85 5.90 3.89
C THR A 171 -24.74 5.36 2.78
N GLN A 172 -24.17 5.06 1.62
CA GLN A 172 -24.90 4.51 0.47
C GLN A 172 -25.50 3.13 0.81
N ILE A 173 -24.73 2.21 1.43
CA ILE A 173 -25.25 0.91 1.85
C ILE A 173 -26.45 1.08 2.78
N ARG A 174 -26.34 1.91 3.82
CA ARG A 174 -27.44 2.11 4.78
C ARG A 174 -28.69 2.69 4.13
N ALA A 175 -28.53 3.55 3.14
CA ALA A 175 -29.65 4.20 2.46
C ALA A 175 -30.48 3.24 1.64
N VAL A 176 -29.87 2.23 0.97
CA VAL A 176 -30.56 1.42 -0.01
C VAL A 176 -30.60 -0.08 0.33
N ALA A 177 -30.04 -0.52 1.45
CA ALA A 177 -29.91 -1.94 1.78
C ALA A 177 -31.27 -2.69 1.81
N ALA A 178 -32.32 -2.04 2.22
CA ALA A 178 -33.66 -2.67 2.32
C ALA A 178 -34.27 -3.03 0.94
N ASP A 179 -33.83 -2.34 -0.10
CA ASP A 179 -34.36 -2.46 -1.46
C ASP A 179 -33.31 -2.91 -2.48
N ALA A 180 -32.10 -3.23 -2.03
CA ALA A 180 -30.95 -3.53 -2.91
C ALA A 180 -31.19 -4.70 -3.86
N GLU A 181 -32.02 -5.67 -3.51
CA GLU A 181 -32.39 -6.82 -4.36
C GLU A 181 -33.08 -6.40 -5.67
N LYS A 182 -33.72 -5.23 -5.70
CA LYS A 182 -34.35 -4.68 -6.90
C LYS A 182 -33.35 -4.40 -8.01
N LEU A 183 -32.06 -4.16 -7.65
CA LEU A 183 -30.95 -3.94 -8.58
C LEU A 183 -30.68 -5.14 -9.49
N VAL A 184 -31.16 -6.33 -9.17
CA VAL A 184 -31.05 -7.52 -10.03
C VAL A 184 -31.71 -7.31 -11.42
N HIS A 185 -32.77 -6.51 -11.47
CA HIS A 185 -33.53 -6.28 -12.68
C HIS A 185 -33.36 -4.91 -13.30
N ASP A 186 -33.04 -3.91 -12.49
CA ASP A 186 -32.92 -2.51 -12.92
C ASP A 186 -31.96 -1.74 -12.04
N GLY A 187 -30.86 -1.26 -12.62
CA GLY A 187 -29.84 -0.46 -11.92
C GLY A 187 -30.36 0.89 -11.40
N SER A 188 -31.50 1.36 -11.88
CA SER A 188 -32.18 2.58 -11.40
C SER A 188 -33.27 2.32 -10.36
N ALA A 189 -33.44 1.06 -9.93
CA ALA A 189 -34.51 0.66 -9.02
C ALA A 189 -34.39 1.23 -7.60
N VAL A 190 -33.24 1.75 -7.24
CA VAL A 190 -32.98 2.43 -5.96
C VAL A 190 -32.29 3.78 -6.20
N GLU A 191 -32.60 4.76 -5.35
CA GLU A 191 -31.95 6.08 -5.40
C GLU A 191 -30.80 6.11 -4.40
N PHE A 192 -29.56 6.14 -4.91
CA PHE A 192 -28.39 6.27 -4.09
C PHE A 192 -28.18 7.72 -3.65
N PRO A 193 -27.66 7.97 -2.42
CA PRO A 193 -27.07 9.26 -2.08
C PRO A 193 -26.02 9.65 -3.12
N ALA A 194 -26.03 10.93 -3.51
CA ALA A 194 -25.13 11.44 -4.53
C ALA A 194 -23.65 11.13 -4.18
N PRO A 195 -22.86 10.60 -5.12
CA PRO A 195 -21.46 10.35 -4.89
C PRO A 195 -20.69 11.66 -4.73
N ASN A 196 -19.73 11.68 -3.82
CA ASN A 196 -18.89 12.84 -3.55
C ASN A 196 -17.39 12.52 -3.70
N LYS A 197 -16.99 11.32 -3.27
CA LYS A 197 -15.62 10.85 -3.39
C LYS A 197 -15.36 10.13 -4.71
N TYR A 198 -16.36 9.47 -5.25
CA TYR A 198 -16.27 8.68 -6.48
C TYR A 198 -17.11 9.31 -7.60
N VAL A 199 -16.88 8.86 -8.83
CA VAL A 199 -17.61 9.34 -10.03
C VAL A 199 -19.00 8.74 -10.19
N ALA A 200 -19.28 7.67 -9.44
CA ALA A 200 -20.54 6.95 -9.41
C ALA A 200 -20.78 6.39 -7.99
N PRO A 201 -22.00 5.94 -7.65
CA PRO A 201 -22.24 5.24 -6.39
C PRO A 201 -21.34 4.00 -6.28
N ILE A 202 -20.66 3.85 -5.13
CA ILE A 202 -19.77 2.70 -4.90
C ILE A 202 -20.46 1.51 -4.26
N ALA A 203 -21.57 1.72 -3.54
CA ALA A 203 -22.30 0.61 -2.94
C ALA A 203 -22.94 -0.26 -4.03
N PHE A 204 -22.74 -1.58 -3.95
CA PHE A 204 -23.22 -2.58 -4.89
C PHE A 204 -22.73 -2.42 -6.34
N ASP A 205 -21.63 -1.68 -6.54
CA ASP A 205 -21.06 -1.37 -7.85
C ASP A 205 -19.54 -1.55 -7.89
N VAL A 206 -18.97 -1.59 -9.08
CA VAL A 206 -17.51 -1.58 -9.31
C VAL A 206 -17.16 -0.43 -10.24
N ILE A 207 -16.19 0.39 -9.87
CA ILE A 207 -15.80 1.59 -10.61
C ILE A 207 -14.40 1.38 -11.20
N PRO A 208 -14.25 1.16 -12.52
CA PRO A 208 -12.95 0.95 -13.16
C PRO A 208 -12.19 2.28 -13.35
N LEU A 209 -12.15 3.07 -12.30
CA LEU A 209 -11.47 4.37 -12.23
C LEU A 209 -10.97 4.59 -10.80
N ALA A 210 -9.87 3.97 -10.43
CA ALA A 210 -9.19 4.27 -9.17
C ALA A 210 -8.11 5.33 -9.42
N GLY A 211 -8.12 6.40 -8.64
CA GLY A 211 -7.22 7.55 -8.83
C GLY A 211 -7.80 8.59 -9.79
N ALA A 212 -6.93 9.35 -10.44
CA ALA A 212 -7.27 10.38 -11.41
C ALA A 212 -6.65 10.05 -12.78
N LEU A 213 -7.34 10.35 -13.85
CA LEU A 213 -6.78 10.25 -15.20
C LEU A 213 -5.55 11.16 -15.32
N VAL A 214 -4.51 10.65 -15.98
CA VAL A 214 -3.27 11.39 -16.26
C VAL A 214 -3.39 12.04 -17.64
N ASP A 215 -3.06 13.32 -17.71
CA ASP A 215 -3.09 14.07 -18.97
C ASP A 215 -1.76 13.87 -19.76
N ASP A 216 -1.55 12.65 -20.26
CA ASP A 216 -0.39 12.29 -21.07
C ASP A 216 -0.77 11.52 -22.35
N GLY A 217 -2.07 11.46 -22.67
CA GLY A 217 -2.61 10.77 -23.84
C GLY A 217 -2.72 9.24 -23.70
N SER A 218 -2.32 8.66 -22.55
CA SER A 218 -2.43 7.21 -22.31
C SER A 218 -3.82 6.75 -21.89
N PHE A 219 -4.66 7.66 -21.41
CA PHE A 219 -5.96 7.38 -20.77
C PHE A 219 -5.85 6.48 -19.52
N GLU A 220 -4.65 6.35 -18.96
CA GLU A 220 -4.42 5.64 -17.69
C GLU A 220 -4.74 6.55 -16.49
N THR A 221 -5.08 5.92 -15.37
CA THR A 221 -5.09 6.61 -14.09
C THR A 221 -3.68 6.67 -13.49
N ASP A 222 -3.49 7.56 -12.53
CA ASP A 222 -2.23 7.58 -11.76
C ASP A 222 -2.00 6.29 -10.97
N GLU A 223 -3.07 5.56 -10.59
CA GLU A 223 -2.97 4.23 -9.97
C GLU A 223 -2.46 3.17 -10.95
N ASP A 224 -2.95 3.16 -12.21
CA ASP A 224 -2.47 2.25 -13.25
C ASP A 224 -0.97 2.48 -13.50
N GLN A 225 -0.56 3.75 -13.62
CA GLN A 225 0.85 4.10 -13.81
C GLN A 225 1.74 3.77 -12.61
N LYS A 226 1.24 3.90 -11.36
CA LYS A 226 1.99 3.51 -10.16
C LYS A 226 2.36 2.04 -10.20
N LEU A 227 1.41 1.16 -10.52
CA LEU A 227 1.68 -0.27 -10.59
C LEU A 227 2.83 -0.58 -11.55
N ARG A 228 2.85 0.03 -12.73
CA ARG A 228 3.94 -0.14 -13.72
C ARG A 228 5.27 0.46 -13.24
N ASN A 229 5.26 1.72 -12.84
CA ASN A 229 6.49 2.44 -12.56
C ASN A 229 7.16 1.95 -11.27
N GLU A 230 6.37 1.63 -10.26
CA GLU A 230 6.88 1.18 -8.98
C GLU A 230 7.41 -0.27 -9.06
N SER A 231 6.70 -1.20 -9.75
CA SER A 231 7.22 -2.56 -9.93
C SER A 231 8.54 -2.58 -10.69
N ARG A 232 8.69 -1.75 -11.74
CA ARG A 232 9.96 -1.59 -12.44
C ARG A 232 11.09 -1.14 -11.53
N LYS A 233 10.83 -0.13 -10.70
CA LYS A 233 11.83 0.45 -9.79
C LYS A 233 12.22 -0.51 -8.67
N ILE A 234 11.24 -1.16 -8.02
CA ILE A 234 11.47 -2.09 -6.91
C ILE A 234 12.20 -3.35 -7.35
N LEU A 235 11.80 -3.94 -8.48
CA LEU A 235 12.41 -5.17 -9.01
C LEU A 235 13.69 -4.93 -9.82
N GLY A 236 14.04 -3.66 -10.11
CA GLY A 236 15.19 -3.34 -10.97
C GLY A 236 14.98 -3.74 -12.44
N LEU A 237 13.73 -3.76 -12.92
CA LEU A 237 13.35 -4.20 -14.27
C LEU A 237 12.78 -3.03 -15.10
N PRO A 238 13.59 -2.13 -15.63
CA PRO A 238 13.13 -0.92 -16.32
C PRO A 238 12.22 -1.21 -17.53
N ASP A 239 12.43 -2.34 -18.17
CA ASP A 239 11.72 -2.75 -19.39
C ASP A 239 10.54 -3.70 -19.12
N LEU A 240 10.20 -3.99 -17.86
CA LEU A 240 9.07 -4.84 -17.52
C LEU A 240 7.78 -4.31 -18.17
N LEU A 241 7.11 -5.16 -18.95
CA LEU A 241 5.84 -4.83 -19.58
C LEU A 241 4.71 -4.97 -18.53
N VAL A 242 4.02 -3.88 -18.24
CA VAL A 242 2.91 -3.90 -17.26
C VAL A 242 1.69 -3.20 -17.83
N SER A 243 0.56 -3.91 -17.85
CA SER A 243 -0.74 -3.35 -18.15
C SER A 243 -1.64 -3.54 -16.93
N GLY A 244 -2.14 -2.44 -16.39
CA GLY A 244 -2.98 -2.42 -15.19
C GLY A 244 -4.35 -1.82 -15.47
N THR A 245 -5.38 -2.35 -14.79
CA THR A 245 -6.68 -1.70 -14.68
C THR A 245 -7.03 -1.63 -13.20
N CYS A 246 -7.05 -0.42 -12.65
CA CYS A 246 -7.31 -0.20 -11.24
C CYS A 246 -8.80 0.08 -10.99
N VAL A 247 -9.44 -0.83 -10.26
CA VAL A 247 -10.88 -0.84 -10.01
C VAL A 247 -11.18 -0.57 -8.54
N ARG A 248 -12.11 0.34 -8.26
CA ARG A 248 -12.65 0.52 -6.92
C ARG A 248 -13.85 -0.42 -6.72
N VAL A 249 -13.88 -1.12 -5.59
CA VAL A 249 -14.93 -2.09 -5.24
C VAL A 249 -15.60 -1.76 -3.92
N PRO A 250 -16.84 -2.22 -3.66
CA PRO A 250 -17.61 -1.90 -2.46
C PRO A 250 -17.16 -2.74 -1.25
N VAL A 251 -15.88 -2.70 -0.96
CA VAL A 251 -15.20 -3.39 0.13
C VAL A 251 -14.55 -2.36 1.04
N PHE A 252 -14.72 -2.48 2.36
CA PHE A 252 -14.23 -1.50 3.31
C PHE A 252 -12.70 -1.51 3.43
N THR A 253 -12.07 -2.68 3.51
CA THR A 253 -10.62 -2.84 3.63
C THR A 253 -10.13 -4.08 2.91
N GLY A 254 -8.84 -4.10 2.57
CA GLY A 254 -8.20 -5.16 1.81
C GLY A 254 -8.27 -4.92 0.30
N HIS A 255 -7.09 -4.80 -0.34
CA HIS A 255 -6.99 -4.76 -1.80
C HIS A 255 -6.71 -6.15 -2.34
N SER A 256 -7.28 -6.45 -3.50
CA SER A 256 -6.99 -7.69 -4.20
C SER A 256 -6.49 -7.41 -5.62
N LEU A 257 -5.75 -8.38 -6.17
CA LEU A 257 -5.16 -8.32 -7.50
C LEU A 257 -5.40 -9.65 -8.22
N SER A 258 -6.02 -9.60 -9.38
CA SER A 258 -6.00 -10.69 -10.36
C SER A 258 -4.82 -10.45 -11.29
N MET A 259 -3.89 -11.40 -11.36
CA MET A 259 -2.63 -11.23 -12.07
C MET A 259 -2.39 -12.37 -13.06
N ASN A 260 -1.93 -11.99 -14.26
CA ASN A 260 -1.30 -12.89 -15.21
C ASN A 260 0.16 -12.44 -15.35
N ALA A 261 1.09 -13.31 -14.99
CA ALA A 261 2.53 -13.07 -15.03
C ALA A 261 3.17 -13.97 -16.08
N GLU A 262 3.90 -13.37 -17.02
CA GLU A 262 4.66 -14.08 -18.05
C GLU A 262 6.16 -13.99 -17.75
N PHE A 263 6.85 -15.10 -17.94
CA PHE A 263 8.26 -15.29 -17.60
C PHE A 263 9.11 -15.66 -18.80
N ALA A 264 10.42 -15.44 -18.71
CA ALA A 264 11.39 -15.87 -19.70
C ALA A 264 11.50 -17.39 -19.80
N GLU A 265 11.45 -18.05 -18.64
CA GLU A 265 11.56 -19.51 -18.52
C GLU A 265 10.24 -20.12 -18.05
N PRO A 266 9.98 -21.40 -18.40
CA PRO A 266 8.83 -22.12 -17.87
C PRO A 266 8.86 -22.24 -16.36
N ILE A 267 7.69 -22.14 -15.73
CA ILE A 267 7.51 -22.33 -14.29
C ILE A 267 6.21 -23.09 -14.02
N SER A 268 6.31 -24.23 -13.30
CA SER A 268 5.13 -25.03 -12.95
C SER A 268 4.38 -24.44 -11.76
N VAL A 269 3.13 -24.84 -11.60
CA VAL A 269 2.30 -24.45 -10.44
C VAL A 269 2.91 -24.96 -9.13
N GLU A 270 3.43 -26.19 -9.14
CA GLU A 270 4.07 -26.82 -7.99
C GLU A 270 5.32 -26.05 -7.57
N GLN A 271 6.17 -25.69 -8.53
CA GLN A 271 7.36 -24.88 -8.29
C GLN A 271 7.00 -23.49 -7.75
N ALA A 272 6.00 -22.83 -8.33
CA ALA A 272 5.53 -21.55 -7.86
C ALA A 272 5.00 -21.63 -6.42
N ARG A 273 4.22 -22.67 -6.08
CA ARG A 273 3.71 -22.86 -4.72
C ARG A 273 4.84 -23.14 -3.72
N GLU A 274 5.86 -23.90 -4.12
CA GLU A 274 7.03 -24.14 -3.26
C GLU A 274 7.80 -22.86 -2.95
N LEU A 275 8.05 -22.04 -3.98
CA LEU A 275 8.72 -20.74 -3.83
C LEU A 275 7.93 -19.79 -2.93
N LEU A 276 6.64 -19.64 -3.20
CA LEU A 276 5.76 -18.73 -2.47
C LEU A 276 5.49 -19.20 -1.03
N GLY A 277 5.51 -20.51 -0.78
CA GLY A 277 5.38 -21.06 0.57
C GLY A 277 6.57 -20.76 1.49
N LYS A 278 7.71 -20.36 0.91
CA LYS A 278 8.94 -19.97 1.64
C LYS A 278 9.18 -18.45 1.61
N ALA A 279 8.41 -17.71 0.82
CA ALA A 279 8.62 -16.29 0.62
C ALA A 279 8.20 -15.47 1.86
N PRO A 280 9.05 -14.55 2.36
CA PRO A 280 8.69 -13.70 3.49
C PRO A 280 7.51 -12.78 3.13
N GLY A 281 6.59 -12.57 4.07
CA GLY A 281 5.42 -11.71 3.88
C GLY A 281 4.38 -12.27 2.90
N VAL A 282 4.43 -13.57 2.59
CA VAL A 282 3.50 -14.29 1.72
C VAL A 282 2.89 -15.48 2.44
N ARG A 283 1.59 -15.69 2.30
CA ARG A 283 0.89 -16.86 2.83
C ARG A 283 -0.01 -17.47 1.77
N LEU A 284 0.20 -18.75 1.51
CA LEU A 284 -0.63 -19.52 0.58
C LEU A 284 -1.98 -19.87 1.21
N VAL A 285 -3.05 -19.63 0.46
CA VAL A 285 -4.43 -20.00 0.80
C VAL A 285 -5.13 -20.47 -0.47
N ASP A 286 -6.25 -21.20 -0.35
CA ASP A 286 -6.99 -21.66 -1.53
C ASP A 286 -7.72 -20.51 -2.22
N VAL A 287 -8.42 -19.68 -1.43
CA VAL A 287 -9.21 -18.53 -1.90
C VAL A 287 -8.84 -17.29 -1.08
N PRO A 288 -7.94 -16.45 -1.57
CA PRO A 288 -7.60 -15.20 -0.89
C PRO A 288 -8.75 -14.19 -1.03
N THR A 289 -9.20 -13.65 0.10
CA THR A 289 -10.25 -12.64 0.13
C THR A 289 -9.82 -11.40 0.91
N PRO A 290 -10.36 -10.21 0.61
CA PRO A 290 -10.08 -9.00 1.39
C PRO A 290 -10.41 -9.15 2.87
N LEU A 291 -11.50 -9.83 3.22
CA LEU A 291 -11.87 -10.08 4.62
C LEU A 291 -10.86 -10.94 5.36
N ALA A 292 -10.33 -11.97 4.69
CA ALA A 292 -9.30 -12.83 5.29
C ALA A 292 -7.95 -12.11 5.43
N ALA A 293 -7.67 -11.15 4.55
CA ALA A 293 -6.44 -10.35 4.57
C ALA A 293 -6.49 -9.21 5.59
N ALA A 294 -7.68 -8.71 5.94
CA ALA A 294 -7.85 -7.62 6.88
C ALA A 294 -7.19 -7.93 8.24
N GLY A 295 -6.31 -7.04 8.71
CA GLY A 295 -5.55 -7.20 9.96
C GLY A 295 -4.37 -8.17 9.87
N GLN A 296 -4.06 -8.75 8.69
CA GLN A 296 -2.93 -9.66 8.50
C GLN A 296 -1.68 -8.93 7.98
N ASP A 297 -0.50 -9.48 8.32
CA ASP A 297 0.80 -8.96 7.87
C ASP A 297 1.18 -9.47 6.48
N ASP A 298 0.68 -10.63 6.08
CA ASP A 298 1.05 -11.30 4.83
C ASP A 298 0.16 -10.89 3.67
N SER A 299 0.73 -10.93 2.45
CA SER A 299 -0.04 -11.04 1.22
C SER A 299 -0.58 -12.47 1.09
N LEU A 300 -1.90 -12.62 1.11
CA LEU A 300 -2.55 -13.92 0.87
C LEU A 300 -2.52 -14.22 -0.62
N VAL A 301 -2.03 -15.38 -1.01
CA VAL A 301 -1.93 -15.79 -2.42
C VAL A 301 -2.64 -17.13 -2.62
N GLY A 302 -3.45 -17.19 -3.65
CA GLY A 302 -4.16 -18.41 -4.02
C GLY A 302 -4.60 -18.42 -5.47
N ARG A 303 -5.43 -19.39 -5.84
CA ARG A 303 -5.88 -19.57 -7.22
C ARG A 303 -4.73 -19.66 -8.23
N ILE A 304 -3.56 -20.14 -7.78
CA ILE A 304 -2.36 -20.30 -8.61
C ILE A 304 -2.62 -21.40 -9.61
N ARG A 305 -2.47 -21.08 -10.90
CA ARG A 305 -2.66 -22.02 -11.99
C ARG A 305 -1.79 -21.63 -13.18
N GLN A 306 -1.55 -22.59 -14.07
CA GLN A 306 -0.91 -22.29 -15.34
C GLN A 306 -1.81 -21.32 -16.12
N ASP A 307 -1.23 -20.31 -16.76
CA ASP A 307 -1.94 -19.40 -17.65
C ASP A 307 -1.99 -20.01 -19.06
N PRO A 308 -3.18 -20.45 -19.55
CA PRO A 308 -3.29 -21.00 -20.91
C PRO A 308 -3.11 -19.94 -22.00
N GLY A 309 -3.17 -18.65 -21.64
CA GLY A 309 -2.91 -17.56 -22.57
C GLY A 309 -1.41 -17.32 -22.86
N ALA A 310 -0.52 -17.85 -22.02
CA ALA A 310 0.91 -17.76 -22.20
C ALA A 310 1.50 -19.09 -22.72
N PRO A 311 2.29 -19.08 -23.80
CA PRO A 311 2.79 -20.30 -24.41
C PRO A 311 3.89 -20.98 -23.57
N ASN A 312 4.12 -22.26 -23.82
CA ASN A 312 5.27 -23.03 -23.35
C ASN A 312 5.41 -23.10 -21.81
N GLY A 313 4.32 -23.01 -21.06
CA GLY A 313 4.37 -23.06 -19.59
C GLY A 313 5.04 -21.86 -18.93
N ARG A 314 5.15 -20.73 -19.63
CA ARG A 314 5.82 -19.50 -19.17
C ARG A 314 4.89 -18.51 -18.49
N GLY A 315 3.64 -18.88 -18.22
CA GLY A 315 2.66 -18.01 -17.59
C GLY A 315 2.00 -18.59 -16.36
N LEU A 316 1.81 -17.77 -15.36
CA LEU A 316 1.01 -18.07 -14.17
C LEU A 316 -0.14 -17.08 -14.03
N ALA A 317 -1.32 -17.61 -13.75
CA ALA A 317 -2.43 -16.79 -13.29
C ALA A 317 -2.65 -17.05 -11.79
N LEU A 318 -2.78 -15.99 -11.01
CA LEU A 318 -2.90 -16.06 -9.56
C LEU A 318 -3.75 -14.89 -9.02
N PHE A 319 -4.19 -15.01 -7.78
CA PHE A 319 -4.94 -13.98 -7.09
C PHE A 319 -4.26 -13.65 -5.76
N ILE A 320 -4.18 -12.36 -5.44
CA ILE A 320 -3.57 -11.85 -4.22
C ILE A 320 -4.59 -11.03 -3.46
N SER A 321 -4.58 -11.10 -2.12
CA SER A 321 -5.30 -10.15 -1.26
C SER A 321 -4.39 -9.72 -0.11
N GLY A 322 -4.35 -8.42 0.17
CA GLY A 322 -3.55 -7.85 1.25
C GLY A 322 -4.29 -6.72 1.98
N ASP A 323 -4.02 -6.55 3.27
CA ASP A 323 -4.52 -5.40 4.02
C ASP A 323 -3.84 -4.12 3.52
N ASN A 324 -4.59 -3.23 2.89
CA ASN A 324 -4.04 -2.03 2.26
C ASN A 324 -3.58 -0.96 3.24
N LEU A 325 -4.06 -0.97 4.48
CA LEU A 325 -3.64 -0.03 5.53
C LEU A 325 -2.46 -0.59 6.33
N ARG A 326 -2.42 -1.92 6.51
CA ARG A 326 -1.39 -2.65 7.25
C ARG A 326 -0.25 -3.07 6.31
N LYS A 327 -0.37 -4.19 5.59
CA LYS A 327 0.65 -4.66 4.63
C LYS A 327 0.97 -3.63 3.56
N GLY A 328 -0.07 -3.00 3.02
CA GLY A 328 0.06 -2.04 1.92
C GLY A 328 0.66 -0.68 2.30
N ALA A 329 0.81 -0.37 3.59
CA ALA A 329 1.28 0.94 4.04
C ALA A 329 2.08 0.86 5.35
N ALA A 330 1.40 0.80 6.50
CA ALA A 330 2.01 0.98 7.81
C ALA A 330 3.08 -0.08 8.13
N LEU A 331 2.82 -1.35 7.83
CA LEU A 331 3.72 -2.44 8.19
C LEU A 331 5.07 -2.33 7.48
N ASN A 332 5.08 -2.15 6.16
CA ASN A 332 6.34 -2.01 5.43
C ASN A 332 7.15 -0.80 5.90
N THR A 333 6.47 0.30 6.26
CA THR A 333 7.15 1.48 6.83
C THR A 333 7.92 1.12 8.11
N ILE A 334 7.31 0.31 8.99
CA ILE A 334 7.95 -0.13 10.23
C ILE A 334 9.02 -1.17 9.94
N GLN A 335 8.79 -2.11 9.05
CA GLN A 335 9.79 -3.09 8.63
C GLN A 335 11.02 -2.42 8.00
N ILE A 336 10.86 -1.34 7.21
CA ILE A 336 11.98 -0.53 6.74
C ILE A 336 12.74 0.09 7.91
N ALA A 337 12.03 0.61 8.92
CA ALA A 337 12.69 1.14 10.13
C ALA A 337 13.47 0.04 10.88
N GLU A 338 12.92 -1.18 11.00
CA GLU A 338 13.61 -2.35 11.55
C GLU A 338 14.89 -2.71 10.75
N VAL A 339 14.82 -2.67 9.42
CA VAL A 339 16.00 -2.87 8.54
C VAL A 339 17.08 -1.82 8.82
N LEU A 340 16.69 -0.55 8.98
CA LEU A 340 17.64 0.52 9.31
C LEU A 340 18.31 0.29 10.67
N LEU A 341 17.60 -0.25 11.66
CA LEU A 341 18.18 -0.58 12.98
C LEU A 341 19.18 -1.73 12.90
N ASN A 342 18.88 -2.75 12.12
CA ASN A 342 19.74 -3.92 11.94
C ASN A 342 21.01 -3.60 11.12
N ASN A 343 21.05 -2.48 10.41
CA ASN A 343 22.19 -2.01 9.63
C ASN A 343 23.10 -1.02 10.40
N ARG A 344 22.73 -0.64 11.62
CA ARG A 344 23.54 0.20 12.53
C ARG A 344 24.54 -0.65 13.30
#